data_1d394d58c58d2b52590a7212d3974e87
#
_entry.id   1d394d58c58d2b52590a7212d3974e87
#
_cell.length_a   1.000
_cell.length_b   1.000
_cell.length_c   1.000
_cell.angle_alpha   90.00
_cell.angle_beta   90.00
_cell.angle_gamma   90.00
#
_symmetry.space_group_name_H-M   'P 1'
#
loop_
_entity.id
_entity.type
_entity.pdbx_description
1 polymer ?
#
loop_
_entity_poly.entity_id
_entity_poly.type
_entity_poly.pdbx_seq_one_letter_code
_entity_poly.pdbx_strand_id
1 'polypeptide(L)'
;RTTNNSASDAQSSTTTNSDSTNTSTSGTTDNVTGGVTVEDDKKSTENVTGDVIVDENNDKVEIKKDDKPYLALGADLSDDQKNIVLSLMGIDPANLANYNVTYVTNAQEHQYLDSYVDSSKIGSKSWSSIVIVKRKKGNGLNISTNNITYCTVGMYKNALTTAGITDADIIVAGPKPISGTAALVGIFEAYEAMTGEAVQDNVVDAALNELVVTGELEASIQGLTDQEVEEFIAYIKSLIAEKGLTDEKSINEAIDEACDKYGVTLSDDERQKIVDLLLKITSLGIDLSGLVDYAASLYNSFKNGGSSSGIIASIGNFFGNIFSA
;
A
#
# COMPACT_ATOMS: atom_id res chain seq x y z
N ARG A 1 -15.64 -50.25 -32.58
CA ARG A 1 -14.41 -50.81 -33.17
C ARG A 1 -13.25 -49.96 -32.72
N THR A 2 -12.61 -50.42 -31.68
CA THR A 2 -11.36 -51.23 -31.62
C THR A 2 -10.18 -50.42 -32.11
N THR A 3 -9.15 -50.26 -31.42
CA THR A 3 -8.40 -50.94 -30.36
C THR A 3 -6.98 -50.36 -30.36
N ASN A 4 -6.47 -50.16 -29.16
CA ASN A 4 -5.19 -50.64 -28.64
C ASN A 4 -3.88 -50.01 -29.15
N ASN A 5 -3.14 -49.58 -28.21
CA ASN A 5 -2.06 -50.22 -27.35
C ASN A 5 -0.69 -49.90 -27.92
N SER A 6 0.28 -49.56 -27.25
CA SER A 6 1.08 -49.95 -26.08
C SER A 6 2.39 -49.18 -26.17
N ALA A 7 2.86 -48.64 -25.09
CA ALA A 7 3.86 -49.12 -24.16
C ALA A 7 5.30 -49.23 -24.69
N SER A 8 6.19 -48.68 -24.04
CA SER A 8 7.27 -49.17 -23.17
C SER A 8 8.61 -48.47 -23.44
N ASP A 9 9.17 -48.04 -22.37
CA ASP A 9 10.36 -48.42 -21.60
C ASP A 9 11.67 -47.80 -22.13
N ALA A 10 12.30 -47.09 -21.27
CA ALA A 10 13.18 -47.37 -20.19
C ALA A 10 14.67 -47.07 -20.44
N GLN A 11 15.26 -46.48 -19.41
CA GLN A 11 16.66 -46.61 -18.93
C GLN A 11 17.77 -45.91 -19.74
N SER A 12 18.75 -45.30 -19.15
CA SER A 12 19.42 -45.25 -17.86
C SER A 12 20.80 -44.61 -18.04
N SER A 13 21.23 -43.89 -17.01
CA SER A 13 22.61 -43.74 -16.51
C SER A 13 23.68 -43.12 -17.42
N THR A 14 24.63 -42.37 -16.96
CA THR A 14 25.45 -42.26 -15.75
C THR A 14 26.39 -41.06 -15.87
N THR A 15 26.57 -40.40 -14.74
CA THR A 15 27.81 -39.83 -14.15
C THR A 15 29.03 -39.49 -15.03
N THR A 16 29.61 -38.32 -14.83
CA THR A 16 30.88 -38.16 -14.10
C THR A 16 31.31 -36.71 -13.91
N ASN A 17 31.92 -36.52 -12.75
CA ASN A 17 32.64 -35.35 -12.19
C ASN A 17 33.79 -34.83 -13.04
N SER A 18 34.11 -33.59 -12.79
CA SER A 18 35.32 -33.03 -12.15
C SER A 18 35.62 -31.63 -12.69
N ASP A 19 35.69 -30.71 -11.82
CA ASP A 19 36.80 -30.16 -11.03
C ASP A 19 37.47 -28.92 -11.66
N SER A 20 37.45 -27.87 -10.83
CA SER A 20 38.43 -26.79 -10.59
C SER A 20 38.91 -25.89 -11.74
N THR A 21 38.73 -24.59 -11.62
CA THR A 21 39.73 -23.68 -11.04
C THR A 21 39.32 -22.24 -11.05
N ASN A 22 39.62 -21.64 -9.96
CA ASN A 22 39.66 -20.26 -9.53
C ASN A 22 40.33 -19.29 -10.51
N THR A 23 39.74 -18.08 -10.73
CA THR A 23 40.57 -16.83 -10.77
C THR A 23 39.69 -15.62 -10.49
N SER A 24 40.14 -14.86 -9.51
CA SER A 24 39.64 -13.57 -9.04
C SER A 24 39.76 -12.48 -10.09
N THR A 25 38.83 -11.56 -10.19
CA THR A 25 39.11 -10.12 -10.26
C THR A 25 37.92 -9.28 -9.86
N SER A 26 38.27 -8.29 -9.09
CA SER A 26 37.50 -7.24 -8.43
C SER A 26 36.59 -6.42 -9.33
N GLY A 27 35.48 -5.96 -8.77
CA GLY A 27 34.96 -4.68 -9.16
C GLY A 27 33.48 -4.49 -9.00
N THR A 28 33.10 -3.67 -8.03
CA THR A 28 31.95 -2.77 -8.03
C THR A 28 30.62 -3.31 -7.51
N THR A 29 30.30 -2.84 -6.35
CA THR A 29 29.00 -2.55 -5.73
C THR A 29 27.76 -2.96 -6.52
N ASP A 30 27.17 -4.04 -6.12
CA ASP A 30 25.78 -4.36 -6.40
C ASP A 30 25.00 -4.53 -5.10
N ASN A 31 23.91 -3.79 -5.05
CA ASN A 31 22.87 -3.82 -4.06
C ASN A 31 22.35 -5.26 -3.89
N VAL A 32 22.73 -5.90 -2.80
CA VAL A 32 22.27 -7.25 -2.49
C VAL A 32 20.91 -7.16 -1.81
N THR A 33 19.86 -7.36 -2.57
CA THR A 33 18.56 -7.79 -2.05
C THR A 33 18.72 -9.22 -1.52
N GLY A 34 19.00 -9.32 -0.23
CA GLY A 34 19.06 -10.61 0.47
C GLY A 34 17.66 -11.20 0.65
N GLY A 35 17.26 -12.10 -0.24
CA GLY A 35 16.09 -12.94 -0.01
C GLY A 35 16.41 -13.95 1.08
N VAL A 36 15.68 -13.90 2.19
CA VAL A 36 15.71 -14.96 3.21
C VAL A 36 14.80 -16.09 2.74
N THR A 37 15.39 -17.19 2.31
CA THR A 37 14.69 -18.46 2.15
C THR A 37 14.55 -19.12 3.51
N VAL A 38 13.33 -19.26 3.99
CA VAL A 38 13.04 -20.06 5.19
C VAL A 38 12.75 -21.48 4.75
N GLU A 39 13.65 -22.40 5.08
CA GLU A 39 13.39 -23.84 5.02
C GLU A 39 12.51 -24.26 6.19
N ASP A 40 11.55 -25.15 5.92
CA ASP A 40 10.65 -25.76 6.90
C ASP A 40 11.39 -26.52 8.00
N ASP A 41 10.81 -26.45 9.20
CA ASP A 41 11.07 -27.26 10.39
C ASP A 41 12.46 -27.18 11.05
N LYS A 42 12.59 -26.19 11.96
CA LYS A 42 13.16 -26.44 13.29
C LYS A 42 12.89 -25.25 14.23
N LYS A 43 12.31 -25.58 15.38
CA LYS A 43 12.11 -24.74 16.55
C LYS A 43 13.41 -23.99 16.92
N SER A 44 13.49 -22.73 16.55
CA SER A 44 14.46 -21.80 17.12
C SER A 44 13.80 -20.44 17.24
N THR A 45 13.83 -19.91 18.44
CA THR A 45 13.58 -18.50 18.73
C THR A 45 14.72 -17.72 18.09
N GLU A 46 14.70 -17.56 16.78
CA GLU A 46 15.62 -16.69 16.08
C GLU A 46 15.04 -15.29 16.05
N ASN A 47 15.75 -14.36 16.67
CA ASN A 47 15.61 -12.95 16.46
C ASN A 47 15.57 -12.70 14.95
N VAL A 48 14.59 -11.91 14.50
CA VAL A 48 14.50 -11.43 13.12
C VAL A 48 15.75 -10.60 12.85
N THR A 49 16.81 -11.24 12.34
CA THR A 49 18.07 -10.60 11.95
C THR A 49 18.18 -10.49 10.42
N GLY A 50 17.06 -10.25 9.75
CA GLY A 50 17.03 -9.83 8.36
C GLY A 50 16.68 -8.33 8.31
N ASP A 51 17.25 -7.61 7.35
CA ASP A 51 16.88 -6.22 7.12
C ASP A 51 15.38 -6.14 6.80
N VAL A 52 14.63 -5.43 7.65
CA VAL A 52 13.20 -5.19 7.44
C VAL A 52 13.07 -4.17 6.32
N ILE A 53 12.26 -4.48 5.31
CA ILE A 53 11.95 -3.53 4.25
C ILE A 53 11.00 -2.48 4.82
N VAL A 54 11.41 -1.22 4.73
CA VAL A 54 10.64 -0.06 5.17
C VAL A 54 10.45 0.92 4.02
N ASP A 55 9.31 1.57 3.96
CA ASP A 55 9.07 2.67 3.02
C ASP A 55 9.91 3.87 3.46
N GLU A 56 10.58 4.54 2.53
CA GLU A 56 11.37 5.75 2.81
C GLU A 56 10.49 6.90 3.31
N ASN A 57 9.21 6.87 2.99
CA ASN A 57 8.20 7.85 3.42
C ASN A 57 7.42 7.43 4.66
N ASN A 58 7.89 6.43 5.39
CA ASN A 58 7.29 6.03 6.65
C ASN A 58 7.17 7.22 7.60
N ASP A 59 5.94 7.44 8.09
CA ASP A 59 5.73 8.33 9.22
C ASP A 59 6.25 7.69 10.50
N LYS A 60 6.57 8.52 11.47
CA LYS A 60 6.85 8.04 12.81
C LYS A 60 5.54 7.68 13.50
N VAL A 61 5.26 6.39 13.60
CA VAL A 61 4.07 5.85 14.28
C VAL A 61 4.50 5.10 15.55
N GLU A 62 3.88 5.43 16.65
CA GLU A 62 4.13 4.79 17.95
C GLU A 62 2.81 4.53 18.66
N ILE A 63 2.56 3.27 19.02
CA ILE A 63 1.41 2.89 19.83
C ILE A 63 1.73 3.16 21.31
N LYS A 64 1.01 4.10 21.90
CA LYS A 64 1.22 4.51 23.29
C LYS A 64 0.50 3.56 24.25
N LYS A 65 0.99 3.52 25.49
CA LYS A 65 0.43 2.66 26.54
C LYS A 65 -1.06 2.89 26.81
N ASP A 66 -1.53 4.12 26.67
CA ASP A 66 -2.93 4.50 26.93
C ASP A 66 -3.82 4.46 25.67
N ASP A 67 -3.25 4.08 24.54
CA ASP A 67 -4.01 3.91 23.29
C ASP A 67 -4.93 2.69 23.40
N LYS A 68 -6.01 2.74 22.61
CA LYS A 68 -6.94 1.61 22.43
C LYS A 68 -6.85 1.12 20.98
N PRO A 69 -5.78 0.42 20.65
CA PRO A 69 -5.57 -0.02 19.29
C PRO A 69 -6.48 -1.20 18.92
N TYR A 70 -6.80 -1.26 17.63
CA TYR A 70 -7.43 -2.39 17.00
C TYR A 70 -6.45 -3.04 16.03
N LEU A 71 -6.45 -4.37 16.01
CA LEU A 71 -5.61 -5.17 15.14
C LEU A 71 -6.47 -5.91 14.13
N ALA A 72 -6.00 -5.94 12.89
CA ALA A 72 -6.47 -6.90 11.90
C ALA A 72 -5.26 -7.76 11.50
N LEU A 73 -5.28 -9.02 11.84
CA LEU A 73 -4.21 -9.96 11.57
C LEU A 73 -4.56 -10.86 10.38
N GLY A 74 -3.60 -11.17 9.54
CA GLY A 74 -3.78 -12.16 8.49
C GLY A 74 -4.15 -13.53 9.09
N ALA A 75 -5.23 -14.12 8.59
CA ALA A 75 -5.77 -15.37 9.15
C ALA A 75 -4.87 -16.59 8.94
N ASP A 76 -3.97 -16.52 7.97
CA ASP A 76 -3.05 -17.61 7.63
C ASP A 76 -1.66 -17.49 8.30
N LEU A 77 -1.48 -16.55 9.21
CA LEU A 77 -0.25 -16.42 9.98
C LEU A 77 -0.05 -17.63 10.89
N SER A 78 1.13 -18.25 10.83
CA SER A 78 1.58 -19.16 11.89
C SER A 78 1.84 -18.39 13.20
N ASP A 79 1.98 -19.08 14.32
CA ASP A 79 2.28 -18.45 15.60
C ASP A 79 3.60 -17.66 15.55
N ASP A 80 4.64 -18.21 14.89
CA ASP A 80 5.92 -17.52 14.72
C ASP A 80 5.76 -16.26 13.83
N GLN A 81 5.04 -16.38 12.73
CA GLN A 81 4.75 -15.24 11.85
C GLN A 81 3.93 -14.15 12.56
N LYS A 82 2.97 -14.56 13.39
CA LYS A 82 2.19 -13.63 14.22
C LYS A 82 3.10 -12.87 15.20
N ASN A 83 4.01 -13.57 15.85
CA ASN A 83 4.98 -12.94 16.75
C ASN A 83 5.87 -11.93 16.01
N ILE A 84 6.28 -12.23 14.78
CA ILE A 84 7.06 -11.31 13.95
C ILE A 84 6.26 -10.03 13.67
N VAL A 85 5.04 -10.14 13.17
CA VAL A 85 4.24 -8.94 12.83
C VAL A 85 3.91 -8.12 14.08
N LEU A 86 3.59 -8.75 15.20
CA LEU A 86 3.35 -8.05 16.47
C LEU A 86 4.60 -7.31 16.95
N SER A 87 5.77 -7.93 16.85
CA SER A 87 7.05 -7.29 17.18
C SER A 87 7.31 -6.07 16.29
N LEU A 88 7.07 -6.17 14.97
CA LEU A 88 7.21 -5.05 14.04
C LEU A 88 6.24 -3.89 14.34
N MET A 89 5.11 -4.19 14.95
CA MET A 89 4.14 -3.19 15.42
C MET A 89 4.45 -2.63 16.81
N GLY A 90 5.50 -3.12 17.47
CA GLY A 90 5.83 -2.75 18.84
C GLY A 90 4.87 -3.33 19.90
N ILE A 91 4.18 -4.41 19.58
CA ILE A 91 3.22 -5.08 20.44
C ILE A 91 3.84 -6.35 21.01
N ASP A 92 3.85 -6.46 22.34
CA ASP A 92 4.26 -7.70 23.02
C ASP A 92 3.19 -8.79 22.80
N PRO A 93 3.54 -9.93 22.20
CA PRO A 93 2.61 -11.04 21.98
C PRO A 93 1.92 -11.53 23.26
N ALA A 94 2.58 -11.42 24.41
CA ALA A 94 2.00 -11.80 25.71
C ALA A 94 0.80 -10.92 26.10
N ASN A 95 0.70 -9.71 25.54
CA ASN A 95 -0.37 -8.76 25.81
C ASN A 95 -1.49 -8.79 24.77
N LEU A 96 -1.43 -9.66 23.77
CA LEU A 96 -2.40 -9.70 22.67
C LEU A 96 -3.86 -9.83 23.15
N ALA A 97 -4.10 -10.54 24.23
CA ALA A 97 -5.45 -10.69 24.81
C ALA A 97 -6.07 -9.37 25.29
N ASN A 98 -5.27 -8.31 25.45
CA ASN A 98 -5.74 -6.97 25.86
C ASN A 98 -6.14 -6.08 24.67
N TYR A 99 -5.97 -6.58 23.44
CA TYR A 99 -6.29 -5.85 22.23
C TYR A 99 -7.57 -6.37 21.58
N ASN A 100 -8.26 -5.51 20.85
CA ASN A 100 -9.33 -5.93 19.96
C ASN A 100 -8.70 -6.46 18.67
N VAL A 101 -8.96 -7.71 18.35
CA VAL A 101 -8.36 -8.40 17.21
C VAL A 101 -9.43 -8.91 16.27
N THR A 102 -9.28 -8.60 14.99
CA THR A 102 -10.01 -9.22 13.88
C THR A 102 -9.03 -10.00 13.00
N TYR A 103 -9.54 -10.89 12.16
CA TYR A 103 -8.73 -11.67 11.25
C TYR A 103 -9.23 -11.48 9.83
N VAL A 104 -8.30 -11.15 8.92
CA VAL A 104 -8.58 -11.02 7.48
C VAL A 104 -8.28 -12.34 6.81
N THR A 105 -9.26 -12.90 6.15
CA THR A 105 -9.12 -14.15 5.40
C THR A 105 -8.73 -13.88 3.95
N ASN A 106 -8.04 -14.84 3.33
CA ASN A 106 -7.72 -14.76 1.91
C ASN A 106 -8.98 -14.68 1.03
N ALA A 107 -10.09 -15.30 1.45
CA ALA A 107 -11.37 -15.17 0.76
C ALA A 107 -11.91 -13.73 0.74
N GLN A 108 -11.75 -12.97 1.83
CA GLN A 108 -12.11 -11.55 1.87
C GLN A 108 -11.22 -10.71 0.96
N GLU A 109 -9.91 -11.00 0.93
CA GLU A 109 -8.99 -10.35 0.00
C GLU A 109 -9.44 -10.53 -1.45
N HIS A 110 -9.73 -11.77 -1.85
CA HIS A 110 -10.22 -12.08 -3.19
C HIS A 110 -11.57 -11.43 -3.49
N GLN A 111 -12.48 -11.38 -2.51
CA GLN A 111 -13.80 -10.75 -2.68
C GLN A 111 -13.67 -9.28 -3.14
N TYR A 112 -12.71 -8.55 -2.59
CA TYR A 112 -12.53 -7.13 -2.89
C TYR A 112 -11.52 -6.85 -4.01
N LEU A 113 -10.50 -7.69 -4.18
CA LEU A 113 -9.37 -7.41 -5.04
C LEU A 113 -9.43 -8.10 -6.40
N ASP A 114 -10.17 -9.20 -6.56
CA ASP A 114 -10.23 -9.97 -7.82
C ASP A 114 -10.73 -9.16 -9.03
N SER A 115 -11.48 -8.08 -8.78
CA SER A 115 -11.93 -7.17 -9.85
C SER A 115 -10.82 -6.27 -10.38
N TYR A 116 -9.71 -6.11 -9.66
CA TYR A 116 -8.66 -5.13 -9.94
C TYR A 116 -7.28 -5.75 -10.09
N VAL A 117 -7.03 -6.86 -9.44
CA VAL A 117 -5.73 -7.52 -9.37
C VAL A 117 -5.88 -8.97 -9.81
N ASP A 118 -4.95 -9.44 -10.64
CA ASP A 118 -4.91 -10.85 -11.00
C ASP A 118 -4.81 -11.71 -9.74
N SER A 119 -5.67 -12.74 -9.64
CA SER A 119 -5.75 -13.63 -8.48
C SER A 119 -4.40 -14.26 -8.10
N SER A 120 -3.52 -14.48 -9.09
CA SER A 120 -2.17 -14.99 -8.84
C SER A 120 -1.28 -14.01 -8.07
N LYS A 121 -1.56 -12.70 -8.16
CA LYS A 121 -0.82 -11.65 -7.44
C LYS A 121 -1.34 -11.46 -6.01
N ILE A 122 -2.62 -11.72 -5.77
CA ILE A 122 -3.22 -11.70 -4.44
C ILE A 122 -2.66 -12.88 -3.63
N GLY A 123 -2.47 -14.02 -4.28
CA GLY A 123 -1.96 -15.23 -3.66
C GLY A 123 -3.02 -16.03 -2.91
N SER A 124 -2.57 -17.04 -2.17
CA SER A 124 -3.44 -18.01 -1.49
C SER A 124 -3.40 -17.91 0.03
N LYS A 125 -2.72 -16.90 0.58
CA LYS A 125 -2.50 -16.71 2.01
C LYS A 125 -2.71 -15.26 2.41
N SER A 126 -3.43 -15.05 3.49
CA SER A 126 -3.59 -13.76 4.14
C SER A 126 -2.55 -13.59 5.24
N TRP A 127 -1.54 -12.76 4.99
CA TRP A 127 -0.43 -12.50 5.92
C TRP A 127 -0.27 -11.05 6.32
N SER A 128 -0.68 -10.08 5.48
CA SER A 128 -0.56 -8.68 5.88
C SER A 128 -1.45 -8.37 7.07
N SER A 129 -0.89 -7.60 7.99
CA SER A 129 -1.52 -7.29 9.25
C SER A 129 -1.37 -5.82 9.55
N ILE A 130 -2.32 -5.26 10.29
CA ILE A 130 -2.32 -3.86 10.68
C ILE A 130 -2.67 -3.67 12.14
N VAL A 131 -2.16 -2.61 12.71
CA VAL A 131 -2.69 -2.01 13.93
C VAL A 131 -3.11 -0.57 13.62
N ILE A 132 -4.26 -0.17 14.13
CA ILE A 132 -4.81 1.17 13.95
C ILE A 132 -5.24 1.78 15.27
N VAL A 133 -4.91 3.06 15.45
CA VAL A 133 -5.41 3.89 16.55
C VAL A 133 -6.12 5.09 15.95
N LYS A 134 -7.41 5.26 16.27
CA LYS A 134 -8.14 6.46 15.89
C LYS A 134 -7.61 7.67 16.65
N ARG A 135 -7.39 8.75 15.95
CA ARG A 135 -6.92 10.01 16.52
C ARG A 135 -8.02 11.08 16.48
N LYS A 136 -7.78 12.18 17.17
CA LYS A 136 -8.67 13.35 17.13
C LYS A 136 -8.55 14.05 15.78
N LYS A 137 -9.63 14.69 15.37
CA LYS A 137 -9.67 15.51 14.15
C LYS A 137 -8.48 16.48 14.10
N GLY A 138 -7.81 16.52 12.96
CA GLY A 138 -6.63 17.35 12.72
C GLY A 138 -5.30 16.66 13.00
N ASN A 139 -5.30 15.38 13.45
CA ASN A 139 -4.07 14.60 13.60
C ASN A 139 -3.48 14.22 12.23
N GLY A 140 -4.33 14.04 11.24
CA GLY A 140 -3.95 13.48 9.95
C GLY A 140 -3.71 11.96 10.02
N LEU A 141 -3.37 11.38 8.87
CA LEU A 141 -2.97 10.00 8.75
C LEU A 141 -1.45 9.89 8.92
N ASN A 142 -1.03 9.09 9.90
CA ASN A 142 0.36 8.68 10.04
C ASN A 142 0.45 7.17 9.81
N ILE A 143 1.22 6.76 8.83
CA ILE A 143 1.31 5.36 8.39
C ILE A 143 2.77 4.96 8.31
N SER A 144 3.08 3.78 8.82
CA SER A 144 4.36 3.12 8.60
C SER A 144 4.15 1.69 8.09
N THR A 145 5.06 1.24 7.24
CA THR A 145 5.05 -0.10 6.67
C THR A 145 6.33 -0.84 7.00
N ASN A 146 6.22 -2.13 7.27
CA ASN A 146 7.34 -3.03 7.58
C ASN A 146 7.17 -4.33 6.79
N ASN A 147 8.14 -4.68 5.97
CA ASN A 147 8.11 -5.83 5.05
C ASN A 147 6.97 -5.74 4.01
N ILE A 148 6.66 -4.55 3.56
CA ILE A 148 5.70 -4.31 2.48
C ILE A 148 6.48 -3.84 1.24
N THR A 149 6.27 -4.50 0.11
CA THR A 149 7.09 -4.32 -1.10
C THR A 149 6.39 -3.61 -2.24
N TYR A 150 5.06 -3.57 -2.24
CA TYR A 150 4.28 -2.97 -3.33
C TYR A 150 3.51 -1.73 -2.88
N CYS A 151 2.68 -1.83 -1.84
CA CYS A 151 1.91 -0.70 -1.36
C CYS A 151 2.80 0.27 -0.58
N THR A 152 2.80 1.53 -1.00
CA THR A 152 3.51 2.62 -0.34
C THR A 152 2.64 3.30 0.70
N VAL A 153 3.26 4.09 1.56
CA VAL A 153 2.55 4.94 2.53
C VAL A 153 1.58 5.88 1.81
N GLY A 154 1.98 6.49 0.70
CA GLY A 154 1.14 7.40 -0.07
C GLY A 154 -0.05 6.71 -0.73
N MET A 155 0.11 5.49 -1.25
CA MET A 155 -0.99 4.67 -1.76
C MET A 155 -2.06 4.44 -0.68
N TYR A 156 -1.65 4.05 0.52
CA TYR A 156 -2.60 3.88 1.64
C TYR A 156 -3.29 5.19 2.02
N LYS A 157 -2.53 6.28 2.16
CA LYS A 157 -3.07 7.59 2.54
C LYS A 157 -4.12 8.08 1.53
N ASN A 158 -3.85 7.97 0.25
CA ASN A 158 -4.78 8.35 -0.81
C ASN A 158 -6.09 7.55 -0.74
N ALA A 159 -5.99 6.24 -0.64
CA ALA A 159 -7.15 5.33 -0.58
C ALA A 159 -7.98 5.55 0.69
N LEU A 160 -7.34 5.68 1.84
CA LEU A 160 -8.03 5.89 3.13
C LEU A 160 -8.72 7.25 3.19
N THR A 161 -8.10 8.29 2.66
CA THR A 161 -8.70 9.62 2.60
C THR A 161 -9.95 9.61 1.70
N THR A 162 -9.91 8.90 0.59
CA THR A 162 -11.10 8.66 -0.26
C THR A 162 -12.23 7.98 0.51
N ALA A 163 -11.89 7.06 1.41
CA ALA A 163 -12.86 6.38 2.27
C ALA A 163 -13.31 7.21 3.49
N GLY A 164 -12.82 8.44 3.65
CA GLY A 164 -13.18 9.31 4.77
C GLY A 164 -12.43 9.01 6.06
N ILE A 165 -11.37 8.19 6.02
CA ILE A 165 -10.49 7.92 7.15
C ILE A 165 -9.32 8.90 7.08
N THR A 166 -9.34 9.93 7.93
CA THR A 166 -8.42 11.07 7.84
C THR A 166 -7.55 11.29 9.08
N ASP A 167 -7.91 10.68 10.19
CA ASP A 167 -7.24 10.91 11.48
C ASP A 167 -6.98 9.59 12.21
N ALA A 168 -5.86 8.96 11.90
CA ALA A 168 -5.45 7.70 12.49
C ALA A 168 -3.94 7.50 12.41
N ASP A 169 -3.41 6.72 13.35
CA ASP A 169 -2.07 6.18 13.31
C ASP A 169 -2.14 4.69 12.97
N ILE A 170 -1.40 4.25 11.95
CA ILE A 170 -1.48 2.90 11.40
C ILE A 170 -0.07 2.34 11.18
N ILE A 171 0.14 1.09 11.62
CA ILE A 171 1.32 0.32 11.26
C ILE A 171 0.87 -0.88 10.44
N VAL A 172 1.46 -1.06 9.27
CA VAL A 172 1.27 -2.21 8.39
C VAL A 172 2.50 -3.11 8.49
N ALA A 173 2.31 -4.39 8.68
CA ALA A 173 3.43 -5.33 8.77
C ALA A 173 3.16 -6.65 8.05
N GLY A 174 4.21 -7.18 7.45
CA GLY A 174 4.28 -8.54 6.92
C GLY A 174 5.29 -9.38 7.71
N PRO A 175 5.08 -10.70 7.83
CA PRO A 175 6.03 -11.60 8.50
C PRO A 175 7.32 -11.78 7.68
N LYS A 176 7.26 -11.47 6.40
CA LYS A 176 8.31 -11.43 5.40
C LYS A 176 7.90 -10.43 4.33
N PRO A 177 8.76 -10.11 3.35
CA PRO A 177 8.37 -9.21 2.23
C PRO A 177 7.12 -9.72 1.50
N ILE A 178 6.06 -8.89 1.50
CA ILE A 178 4.77 -9.16 0.87
C ILE A 178 4.21 -7.90 0.20
N SER A 179 3.21 -8.02 -0.67
CA SER A 179 2.67 -6.90 -1.43
C SER A 179 1.97 -5.83 -0.58
N GLY A 180 1.22 -6.25 0.44
CA GLY A 180 0.47 -5.35 1.33
C GLY A 180 -0.92 -4.94 0.82
N THR A 181 -1.38 -5.44 -0.32
CA THR A 181 -2.71 -5.10 -0.87
C THR A 181 -3.86 -5.47 0.07
N ALA A 182 -3.73 -6.59 0.77
CA ALA A 182 -4.69 -7.06 1.74
C ALA A 182 -4.78 -6.21 3.01
N ALA A 183 -3.74 -5.47 3.33
CA ALA A 183 -3.73 -4.62 4.52
C ALA A 183 -4.82 -3.56 4.49
N LEU A 184 -5.20 -3.04 3.31
CA LEU A 184 -6.27 -2.07 3.20
C LEU A 184 -7.63 -2.66 3.62
N VAL A 185 -7.90 -3.92 3.26
CA VAL A 185 -9.10 -4.65 3.73
C VAL A 185 -9.08 -4.73 5.25
N GLY A 186 -7.94 -5.09 5.83
CA GLY A 186 -7.75 -5.14 7.29
C GLY A 186 -7.96 -3.80 7.98
N ILE A 187 -7.54 -2.70 7.37
CA ILE A 187 -7.76 -1.36 7.91
C ILE A 187 -9.26 -1.04 7.96
N PHE A 188 -10.02 -1.34 6.92
CA PHE A 188 -11.46 -1.11 6.92
C PHE A 188 -12.18 -1.96 7.96
N GLU A 189 -11.83 -3.24 8.09
CA GLU A 189 -12.42 -4.12 9.10
C GLU A 189 -12.11 -3.65 10.54
N ALA A 190 -10.87 -3.28 10.80
CA ALA A 190 -10.48 -2.77 12.10
C ALA A 190 -11.15 -1.41 12.40
N TYR A 191 -11.28 -0.56 11.40
CA TYR A 191 -11.95 0.75 11.55
C TYR A 191 -13.44 0.57 11.86
N GLU A 192 -14.13 -0.33 11.17
CA GLU A 192 -15.53 -0.67 11.45
C GLU A 192 -15.69 -1.22 12.88
N ALA A 193 -14.83 -2.17 13.28
CA ALA A 193 -14.85 -2.71 14.63
C ALA A 193 -14.60 -1.63 15.70
N MET A 194 -13.74 -0.67 15.41
CA MET A 194 -13.34 0.40 16.32
C MET A 194 -14.41 1.48 16.48
N THR A 195 -15.10 1.82 15.40
CA THR A 195 -16.07 2.93 15.37
C THR A 195 -17.52 2.48 15.52
N GLY A 196 -17.82 1.22 15.20
CA GLY A 196 -19.18 0.71 15.04
C GLY A 196 -19.86 1.21 13.76
N GLU A 197 -19.15 1.88 12.88
CA GLU A 197 -19.64 2.42 11.61
C GLU A 197 -18.99 1.66 10.45
N ALA A 198 -19.80 0.93 9.68
CA ALA A 198 -19.32 0.25 8.49
C ALA A 198 -18.95 1.27 7.40
N VAL A 199 -17.80 1.07 6.77
CA VAL A 199 -17.51 1.73 5.50
C VAL A 199 -18.33 1.03 4.43
N GLN A 200 -19.12 1.78 3.66
CA GLN A 200 -19.98 1.19 2.63
C GLN A 200 -19.15 0.42 1.59
N ASP A 201 -19.65 -0.73 1.13
CA ASP A 201 -18.94 -1.61 0.20
C ASP A 201 -18.48 -0.91 -1.07
N ASN A 202 -19.31 0.00 -1.61
CA ASN A 202 -18.96 0.79 -2.80
C ASN A 202 -17.81 1.79 -2.53
N VAL A 203 -17.68 2.27 -1.31
CA VAL A 203 -16.58 3.15 -0.88
C VAL A 203 -15.30 2.33 -0.69
N VAL A 204 -15.40 1.17 -0.06
CA VAL A 204 -14.28 0.21 0.05
C VAL A 204 -13.78 -0.18 -1.33
N ASP A 205 -14.69 -0.51 -2.24
CA ASP A 205 -14.37 -0.85 -3.63
C ASP A 205 -13.66 0.29 -4.37
N ALA A 206 -14.11 1.53 -4.21
CA ALA A 206 -13.46 2.69 -4.81
C ALA A 206 -12.05 2.94 -4.23
N ALA A 207 -11.88 2.79 -2.94
CA ALA A 207 -10.58 2.96 -2.28
C ALA A 207 -9.56 1.88 -2.70
N LEU A 208 -10.00 0.63 -2.83
CA LEU A 208 -9.18 -0.47 -3.32
C LEU A 208 -8.82 -0.29 -4.80
N ASN A 209 -9.77 0.14 -5.63
CA ASN A 209 -9.49 0.48 -7.02
C ASN A 209 -8.45 1.61 -7.11
N GLU A 210 -8.56 2.64 -6.28
CA GLU A 210 -7.57 3.71 -6.22
C GLU A 210 -6.18 3.22 -5.85
N LEU A 211 -6.08 2.35 -4.86
CA LEU A 211 -4.81 1.75 -4.46
C LEU A 211 -4.13 1.05 -5.65
N VAL A 212 -4.89 0.22 -6.37
CA VAL A 212 -4.37 -0.54 -7.52
C VAL A 212 -4.02 0.38 -8.69
N VAL A 213 -4.89 1.32 -9.04
CA VAL A 213 -4.65 2.28 -10.13
C VAL A 213 -3.41 3.14 -9.83
N THR A 214 -3.24 3.60 -8.60
CA THR A 214 -2.05 4.36 -8.20
C THR A 214 -0.78 3.54 -8.44
N GLY A 215 -0.74 2.29 -8.00
CA GLY A 215 0.41 1.42 -8.24
C GLY A 215 0.68 1.12 -9.72
N GLU A 216 -0.36 1.00 -10.55
CA GLU A 216 -0.19 0.87 -12.00
C GLU A 216 0.39 2.15 -12.63
N LEU A 217 -0.05 3.31 -12.18
CA LEU A 217 0.45 4.61 -12.65
C LEU A 217 1.89 4.86 -12.21
N GLU A 218 2.28 4.46 -11.00
CA GLU A 218 3.67 4.48 -10.54
C GLU A 218 4.59 3.67 -11.44
N ALA A 219 4.12 2.53 -11.92
CA ALA A 219 4.87 1.67 -12.83
C ALA A 219 4.91 2.20 -14.28
N SER A 220 3.97 3.03 -14.72
CA SER A 220 3.81 3.41 -16.13
C SER A 220 4.19 4.86 -16.42
N ILE A 221 3.86 5.81 -15.55
CA ILE A 221 4.12 7.23 -15.80
C ILE A 221 5.63 7.50 -15.81
N GLN A 222 6.11 8.03 -16.93
CA GLN A 222 7.50 8.40 -17.08
C GLN A 222 7.76 9.83 -16.57
N GLY A 223 8.86 10.01 -15.86
CA GLY A 223 9.35 11.33 -15.43
C GLY A 223 8.85 11.77 -14.05
N LEU A 224 8.05 10.96 -13.36
CA LEU A 224 7.67 11.13 -11.96
C LEU A 224 8.20 9.96 -11.13
N THR A 225 8.58 10.25 -9.91
CA THR A 225 8.81 9.22 -8.87
C THR A 225 7.47 8.69 -8.35
N ASP A 226 7.47 7.54 -7.69
CA ASP A 226 6.26 6.97 -7.09
C ASP A 226 5.55 7.98 -6.19
N GLN A 227 6.31 8.68 -5.35
CA GLN A 227 5.79 9.73 -4.49
C GLN A 227 5.18 10.90 -5.27
N GLU A 228 5.80 11.32 -6.37
CA GLU A 228 5.25 12.39 -7.23
C GLU A 228 3.96 11.94 -7.94
N VAL A 229 3.81 10.66 -8.26
CA VAL A 229 2.56 10.09 -8.78
C VAL A 229 1.47 10.13 -7.70
N GLU A 230 1.78 9.75 -6.47
CA GLU A 230 0.85 9.83 -5.35
C GLU A 230 0.36 11.27 -5.10
N GLU A 231 1.29 12.24 -5.14
CA GLU A 231 0.98 13.67 -5.02
C GLU A 231 0.14 14.18 -6.19
N PHE A 232 0.47 13.74 -7.40
CA PHE A 232 -0.26 14.09 -8.63
C PHE A 232 -1.73 13.65 -8.52
N ILE A 233 -1.99 12.44 -8.06
CA ILE A 233 -3.34 11.93 -7.83
C ILE A 233 -4.05 12.72 -6.71
N ALA A 234 -3.37 12.95 -5.59
CA ALA A 234 -3.91 13.74 -4.48
C ALA A 234 -4.26 15.17 -4.92
N TYR A 235 -3.41 15.79 -5.75
CA TYR A 235 -3.65 17.11 -6.29
C TYR A 235 -4.89 17.15 -7.17
N ILE A 236 -5.07 16.23 -8.11
CA ILE A 236 -6.27 16.17 -8.95
C ILE A 236 -7.53 16.01 -8.08
N LYS A 237 -7.48 15.12 -7.10
CA LYS A 237 -8.60 14.89 -6.16
C LYS A 237 -8.94 16.17 -5.36
N SER A 238 -7.93 16.93 -4.95
CA SER A 238 -8.15 18.21 -4.26
C SER A 238 -8.83 19.26 -5.17
N LEU A 239 -8.46 19.32 -6.45
CA LEU A 239 -9.12 20.18 -7.43
C LEU A 239 -10.60 19.80 -7.62
N ILE A 240 -10.87 18.50 -7.68
CA ILE A 240 -12.24 17.96 -7.79
C ILE A 240 -13.06 18.34 -6.55
N ALA A 241 -12.51 18.16 -5.36
CA ALA A 241 -13.17 18.47 -4.10
C ALA A 241 -13.44 19.99 -3.98
N GLU A 242 -12.45 20.81 -4.30
CA GLU A 242 -12.54 22.27 -4.19
C GLU A 242 -13.52 22.89 -5.18
N LYS A 243 -13.48 22.44 -6.44
CA LYS A 243 -14.29 22.97 -7.53
C LYS A 243 -15.63 22.25 -7.71
N GLY A 244 -15.88 21.17 -6.97
CA GLY A 244 -17.10 20.36 -7.08
C GLY A 244 -17.27 19.69 -8.45
N LEU A 245 -16.18 19.21 -9.05
CA LEU A 245 -16.19 18.62 -10.38
C LEU A 245 -16.78 17.21 -10.36
N THR A 246 -17.71 16.89 -11.29
CA THR A 246 -18.39 15.59 -11.33
C THR A 246 -18.55 15.01 -12.72
N ASP A 247 -18.27 15.77 -13.76
CA ASP A 247 -18.40 15.32 -15.15
C ASP A 247 -17.03 15.06 -15.79
N GLU A 248 -17.01 14.20 -16.79
CA GLU A 248 -15.79 13.75 -17.46
C GLU A 248 -14.98 14.93 -18.05
N LYS A 249 -15.65 15.95 -18.60
CA LYS A 249 -14.98 17.09 -19.21
C LYS A 249 -14.21 17.89 -18.16
N SER A 250 -14.86 18.25 -17.06
CA SER A 250 -14.24 19.03 -15.98
C SER A 250 -13.14 18.25 -15.26
N ILE A 251 -13.30 16.92 -15.15
CA ILE A 251 -12.24 16.02 -14.63
C ILE A 251 -11.02 16.03 -15.55
N ASN A 252 -11.23 15.93 -16.88
CA ASN A 252 -10.12 16.02 -17.84
C ASN A 252 -9.41 17.39 -17.77
N GLU A 253 -10.14 18.47 -17.60
CA GLU A 253 -9.54 19.82 -17.40
C GLU A 253 -8.68 19.87 -16.12
N ALA A 254 -9.11 19.23 -15.03
CA ALA A 254 -8.32 19.11 -13.81
C ALA A 254 -7.06 18.25 -14.00
N ILE A 255 -7.15 17.18 -14.80
CA ILE A 255 -6.00 16.37 -15.17
C ILE A 255 -5.01 17.18 -16.01
N ASP A 256 -5.48 17.97 -16.97
CA ASP A 256 -4.62 18.86 -17.77
C ASP A 256 -3.89 19.88 -16.90
N GLU A 257 -4.58 20.50 -15.95
CA GLU A 257 -3.98 21.41 -14.97
C GLU A 257 -2.88 20.72 -14.14
N ALA A 258 -3.12 19.49 -13.72
CA ALA A 258 -2.12 18.71 -13.00
C ALA A 258 -0.93 18.31 -13.89
N CYS A 259 -1.19 17.91 -15.13
CA CYS A 259 -0.13 17.59 -16.09
C CYS A 259 0.78 18.79 -16.34
N ASP A 260 0.21 19.98 -16.53
CA ASP A 260 0.97 21.20 -16.72
C ASP A 260 1.80 21.54 -15.47
N LYS A 261 1.20 21.36 -14.29
CA LYS A 261 1.87 21.65 -13.02
C LYS A 261 3.05 20.74 -12.75
N TYR A 262 2.89 19.44 -13.01
CA TYR A 262 3.94 18.44 -12.75
C TYR A 262 4.89 18.26 -13.94
N GLY A 263 4.63 18.91 -15.06
CA GLY A 263 5.44 18.79 -16.26
C GLY A 263 5.43 17.38 -16.85
N VAL A 264 4.31 16.68 -16.75
CA VAL A 264 4.13 15.29 -17.18
C VAL A 264 3.16 15.19 -18.34
N THR A 265 3.38 14.22 -19.21
CA THR A 265 2.45 13.87 -20.29
C THR A 265 1.96 12.45 -20.05
N LEU A 266 0.65 12.29 -19.99
CA LEU A 266 0.01 10.99 -19.83
C LEU A 266 -0.27 10.35 -21.19
N SER A 267 -0.12 9.04 -21.28
CA SER A 267 -0.71 8.25 -22.38
C SER A 267 -2.25 8.26 -22.30
N ASP A 268 -2.91 7.89 -23.38
CA ASP A 268 -4.38 7.78 -23.40
C ASP A 268 -4.89 6.75 -22.36
N ASP A 269 -4.15 5.64 -22.19
CA ASP A 269 -4.48 4.61 -21.20
C ASP A 269 -4.35 5.10 -19.75
N GLU A 270 -3.26 5.78 -19.42
CA GLU A 270 -3.05 6.38 -18.10
C GLU A 270 -4.12 7.43 -17.78
N ARG A 271 -4.42 8.30 -18.72
CA ARG A 271 -5.48 9.30 -18.58
C ARG A 271 -6.83 8.64 -18.34
N GLN A 272 -7.18 7.62 -19.13
CA GLN A 272 -8.46 6.93 -19.01
C GLN A 272 -8.61 6.24 -17.65
N LYS A 273 -7.55 5.61 -17.14
CA LYS A 273 -7.56 5.01 -15.80
C LYS A 273 -7.84 6.05 -14.71
N ILE A 274 -7.25 7.23 -14.81
CA ILE A 274 -7.48 8.33 -13.86
C ILE A 274 -8.93 8.85 -13.98
N VAL A 275 -9.41 9.07 -15.19
CA VAL A 275 -10.80 9.53 -15.44
C VAL A 275 -11.82 8.54 -14.88
N ASP A 276 -11.67 7.25 -15.17
CA ASP A 276 -12.58 6.21 -14.72
C ASP A 276 -12.60 6.11 -13.18
N LEU A 277 -11.43 6.18 -12.55
CA LEU A 277 -11.31 6.21 -11.08
C LEU A 277 -12.03 7.42 -10.49
N LEU A 278 -11.80 8.61 -11.03
CA LEU A 278 -12.36 9.86 -10.50
C LEU A 278 -13.86 9.96 -10.73
N LEU A 279 -14.36 9.49 -11.87
CA LEU A 279 -15.81 9.37 -12.11
C LEU A 279 -16.45 8.39 -11.12
N LYS A 280 -15.81 7.29 -10.82
CA LYS A 280 -16.27 6.34 -9.81
C LYS A 280 -16.34 7.00 -8.44
N ILE A 281 -15.28 7.66 -7.99
CA ILE A 281 -15.23 8.35 -6.69
C ILE A 281 -16.30 9.44 -6.59
N THR A 282 -16.44 10.28 -7.59
CA THR A 282 -17.41 11.38 -7.58
C THR A 282 -18.85 10.91 -7.64
N SER A 283 -19.13 9.78 -8.29
CA SER A 283 -20.47 9.19 -8.38
C SER A 283 -20.99 8.63 -7.04
N LEU A 284 -20.10 8.37 -6.09
CA LEU A 284 -20.46 7.80 -4.78
C LEU A 284 -20.96 8.85 -3.78
N GLY A 285 -20.85 10.15 -4.10
CA GLY A 285 -21.20 11.22 -3.18
C GLY A 285 -20.33 11.24 -1.91
N ILE A 286 -19.09 10.74 -2.00
CA ILE A 286 -18.14 10.73 -0.90
C ILE A 286 -17.77 12.18 -0.54
N ASP A 287 -17.70 12.47 0.75
CA ASP A 287 -17.15 13.75 1.23
C ASP A 287 -15.64 13.78 0.99
N LEU A 288 -15.22 14.53 -0.01
CA LEU A 288 -13.82 14.71 -0.38
C LEU A 288 -13.14 15.86 0.36
N SER A 289 -13.79 16.50 1.33
CA SER A 289 -13.22 17.64 2.08
C SER A 289 -11.90 17.27 2.80
N GLY A 290 -11.78 16.03 3.26
CA GLY A 290 -10.54 15.51 3.85
C GLY A 290 -9.34 15.49 2.89
N LEU A 291 -9.57 15.50 1.58
CA LEU A 291 -8.50 15.55 0.58
C LEU A 291 -7.78 16.90 0.54
N VAL A 292 -8.50 18.00 0.80
CA VAL A 292 -7.89 19.31 0.89
C VAL A 292 -6.91 19.36 2.07
N ASP A 293 -7.33 18.85 3.22
CA ASP A 293 -6.49 18.77 4.40
C ASP A 293 -5.28 17.82 4.17
N TYR A 294 -5.49 16.70 3.48
CA TYR A 294 -4.42 15.78 3.14
C TYR A 294 -3.41 16.39 2.16
N ALA A 295 -3.86 17.05 1.10
CA ALA A 295 -2.98 17.72 0.15
C ALA A 295 -2.17 18.84 0.82
N ALA A 296 -2.78 19.58 1.76
CA ALA A 296 -2.08 20.55 2.59
C ALA A 296 -1.03 19.92 3.50
N SER A 297 -1.33 18.76 4.09
CA SER A 297 -0.41 17.99 4.91
C SER A 297 0.80 17.50 4.11
N LEU A 298 0.58 16.98 2.89
CA LEU A 298 1.66 16.62 1.97
C LEU A 298 2.58 17.82 1.72
N TYR A 299 2.01 18.96 1.36
CA TYR A 299 2.78 20.17 1.12
C TYR A 299 3.64 20.60 2.31
N ASN A 300 3.07 20.60 3.50
CA ASN A 300 3.80 20.98 4.71
C ASN A 300 4.94 19.99 5.05
N SER A 301 4.75 18.71 4.79
CA SER A 301 5.77 17.66 4.95
C SER A 301 6.98 17.90 4.04
N PHE A 302 6.77 18.31 2.79
CA PHE A 302 7.84 18.63 1.85
C PHE A 302 8.57 19.93 2.18
N LYS A 303 7.83 20.96 2.57
CA LYS A 303 8.41 22.23 2.95
C LYS A 303 9.39 22.12 4.12
N ASN A 304 9.14 21.18 5.03
CA ASN A 304 9.94 20.99 6.24
C ASN A 304 11.07 19.95 6.07
N GLY A 305 11.04 19.11 5.05
CA GLY A 305 12.00 18.03 4.82
C GLY A 305 13.14 18.32 3.83
N GLY A 306 13.14 19.44 3.17
CA GLY A 306 14.25 20.01 2.38
C GLY A 306 14.97 19.06 1.43
N SER A 307 14.33 18.60 0.37
CA SER A 307 15.03 18.28 -0.88
C SER A 307 14.02 18.07 -2.00
N SER A 308 13.73 19.10 -2.76
CA SER A 308 12.89 18.93 -3.91
C SER A 308 13.07 20.03 -4.94
N SER A 309 13.18 19.57 -6.16
CA SER A 309 13.15 20.31 -7.39
C SER A 309 11.91 21.24 -7.48
N GLY A 310 12.00 22.28 -8.29
CA GLY A 310 11.06 23.40 -8.41
C GLY A 310 9.53 23.12 -8.50
N ILE A 311 9.12 21.86 -8.59
CA ILE A 311 7.72 21.43 -8.63
C ILE A 311 7.01 21.68 -7.27
N ILE A 312 7.69 21.42 -6.18
CA ILE A 312 7.14 21.57 -4.82
C ILE A 312 6.92 23.04 -4.44
N ALA A 313 7.78 23.95 -4.91
CA ALA A 313 7.58 25.38 -4.70
C ALA A 313 6.27 25.88 -5.34
N SER A 314 5.83 25.27 -6.43
CA SER A 314 4.60 25.64 -7.13
C SER A 314 3.34 25.09 -6.46
N ILE A 315 3.40 23.89 -5.87
CA ILE A 315 2.30 23.33 -5.06
C ILE A 315 2.08 24.18 -3.80
N GLY A 316 3.17 24.66 -3.21
CA GLY A 316 3.14 25.51 -2.06
C GLY A 316 2.41 26.82 -2.21
N ASN A 317 2.61 27.43 -3.32
CA ASN A 317 1.94 28.70 -3.62
C ASN A 317 0.45 28.48 -3.85
N PHE A 318 0.05 27.32 -4.35
CA PHE A 318 -1.35 26.97 -4.56
C PHE A 318 -2.10 26.79 -3.23
N PHE A 319 -1.59 25.93 -2.35
CA PHE A 319 -2.23 25.69 -1.06
C PHE A 319 -2.09 26.86 -0.09
N GLY A 320 -1.00 27.63 -0.16
CA GLY A 320 -0.83 28.83 0.61
C GLY A 320 -1.89 29.91 0.30
N ASN A 321 -2.37 29.97 -0.92
CA ASN A 321 -3.42 30.89 -1.33
C ASN A 321 -4.83 30.45 -0.91
N ILE A 322 -5.06 29.13 -0.79
CA ILE A 322 -6.37 28.58 -0.34
C ILE A 322 -6.56 28.81 1.16
N PHE A 323 -5.50 28.70 1.96
CA PHE A 323 -5.57 28.85 3.43
C PHE A 323 -5.29 30.27 3.94
N SER A 324 -5.02 31.22 3.05
CA SER A 324 -4.80 32.64 3.40
C SER A 324 -6.01 33.53 3.11
N ALA A 325 -7.10 32.97 2.62
CA ALA A 325 -8.39 33.61 2.42
C ALA A 325 -9.40 33.12 3.45
#